data_546d381ff5843734fb8051d611d2a1cc
#
_entry.id   546d381ff5843734fb8051d611d2a1cc
#
_cell.length_a   1.000
_cell.length_b   1.000
_cell.length_c   1.000
_cell.angle_alpha   90.00
_cell.angle_beta   90.00
_cell.angle_gamma   90.00
#
_symmetry.space_group_name_H-M   'P 1'
#
loop_
_entity.id
_entity.type
_entity.pdbx_description
1 polymer ?
#
loop_
_entity_poly.entity_id
_entity_poly.type
_entity_poly.pdbx_seq_one_letter_code
_entity_poly.pdbx_strand_id
1 'polypeptide(L)'
;MIEHFKKFDEGGKSLLPLSFSHINEFAFYRERWALRRIFRYEFPSSAAAERGSAVESGLNMVLNGMSVSEASSKMEAEYDANCMRINDPKIEDERTNLIPLLELGAKKFQEHAFQWNLIDYQKQVEVFIKGIPFKGFTDFHFEDKNTKEDFYIDLKTSKTAPNQISMSHAMQQSIYQRATNARQMLWYLKTPTKTKGPEFAKLELSDYSVPMKVCEHIVLV
;
A
#
# COMPACT_ATOMS: atom_id res chain seq x y z
N MET A 1 2.17 -29.88 5.64
CA MET A 1 2.50 -28.44 5.69
C MET A 1 1.27 -27.56 5.49
N ILE A 2 0.45 -27.75 4.45
CA ILE A 2 -0.82 -27.01 4.27
C ILE A 2 -1.78 -27.17 5.48
N GLU A 3 -1.75 -28.29 6.18
CA GLU A 3 -2.59 -28.52 7.37
C GLU A 3 -2.24 -27.63 8.56
N HIS A 4 -0.99 -27.17 8.70
CA HIS A 4 -0.63 -26.23 9.77
C HIS A 4 -1.22 -24.85 9.58
N PHE A 5 -1.43 -24.41 8.34
CA PHE A 5 -2.07 -23.13 8.04
C PHE A 5 -3.60 -23.19 8.05
N LYS A 6 -4.17 -24.39 8.13
CA LYS A 6 -5.60 -24.57 8.44
C LYS A 6 -5.90 -24.40 9.93
N LYS A 7 -4.90 -24.03 10.76
CA LYS A 7 -5.15 -23.69 12.14
C LYS A 7 -6.10 -22.52 12.20
N PHE A 8 -7.17 -22.71 12.92
CA PHE A 8 -8.15 -21.70 13.21
C PHE A 8 -7.63 -20.82 14.33
N ASP A 9 -8.02 -19.55 14.32
CA ASP A 9 -7.88 -18.70 15.50
C ASP A 9 -8.73 -19.25 16.68
N GLU A 10 -8.65 -18.61 17.82
CA GLU A 10 -9.48 -18.99 18.99
C GLU A 10 -11.00 -18.88 18.72
N GLY A 11 -11.42 -18.09 17.73
CA GLY A 11 -12.81 -17.98 17.25
C GLY A 11 -13.18 -19.01 16.18
N GLY A 12 -12.31 -19.95 15.83
CA GLY A 12 -12.56 -20.98 14.81
C GLY A 12 -12.51 -20.49 13.37
N LYS A 13 -12.02 -19.27 13.09
CA LYS A 13 -11.88 -18.72 11.75
C LYS A 13 -10.55 -19.12 11.13
N SER A 14 -10.57 -19.42 9.84
CA SER A 14 -9.34 -19.73 9.09
C SER A 14 -8.40 -18.53 9.06
N LEU A 15 -7.10 -18.80 9.21
CA LEU A 15 -6.04 -17.80 9.00
C LEU A 15 -5.80 -17.51 7.50
N LEU A 16 -6.36 -18.34 6.61
CA LEU A 16 -6.23 -18.17 5.16
C LEU A 16 -7.42 -17.43 4.55
N PRO A 17 -7.23 -16.73 3.43
CA PRO A 17 -5.95 -16.50 2.75
C PRO A 17 -5.04 -15.55 3.55
N LEU A 18 -3.74 -15.68 3.33
CA LEU A 18 -2.77 -14.72 3.88
C LEU A 18 -2.76 -13.43 3.02
N SER A 19 -2.16 -12.38 3.54
CA SER A 19 -1.84 -11.17 2.78
C SER A 19 -0.38 -10.80 2.95
N PHE A 20 0.12 -9.86 2.15
CA PHE A 20 1.46 -9.33 2.35
C PHE A 20 1.66 -8.81 3.79
N SER A 21 0.70 -8.08 4.34
CA SER A 21 0.80 -7.58 5.71
C SER A 21 0.94 -8.70 6.75
N HIS A 22 0.33 -9.87 6.51
CA HIS A 22 0.50 -11.04 7.37
C HIS A 22 1.93 -11.57 7.36
N ILE A 23 2.55 -11.72 6.17
CA ILE A 23 3.94 -12.15 6.05
C ILE A 23 4.87 -11.13 6.69
N ASN A 24 4.67 -9.85 6.39
CA ASN A 24 5.50 -8.77 6.89
C ASN A 24 5.45 -8.68 8.42
N GLU A 25 4.25 -8.75 8.99
CA GLU A 25 4.07 -8.72 10.44
C GLU A 25 4.67 -9.97 11.10
N PHE A 26 4.50 -11.16 10.53
CA PHE A 26 5.11 -12.39 11.02
C PHE A 26 6.64 -12.36 10.94
N ALA A 27 7.19 -11.81 9.86
CA ALA A 27 8.64 -11.74 9.67
C ALA A 27 9.34 -10.82 10.68
N PHE A 28 8.72 -9.68 10.99
CA PHE A 28 9.37 -8.60 11.75
C PHE A 28 8.77 -8.36 13.14
N TYR A 29 7.53 -8.84 13.41
CA TYR A 29 6.78 -8.54 14.64
C TYR A 29 5.90 -9.73 15.04
N ARG A 30 6.49 -10.89 15.33
CA ARG A 30 5.79 -12.17 15.55
C ARG A 30 4.74 -12.09 16.66
N GLU A 31 5.04 -11.41 17.76
CA GLU A 31 4.12 -11.27 18.89
C GLU A 31 2.89 -10.44 18.48
N ARG A 32 3.11 -9.36 17.73
CA ARG A 32 2.03 -8.53 17.19
C ARG A 32 1.17 -9.29 16.20
N TRP A 33 1.80 -10.08 15.35
CA TRP A 33 1.08 -10.98 14.43
C TRP A 33 0.20 -11.97 15.21
N ALA A 34 0.73 -12.63 16.25
CA ALA A 34 -0.01 -13.59 17.07
C ALA A 34 -1.19 -12.89 17.76
N LEU A 35 -0.97 -11.74 18.41
CA LEU A 35 -2.02 -10.97 19.05
C LEU A 35 -3.14 -10.63 18.07
N ARG A 36 -2.80 -10.14 16.90
CA ARG A 36 -3.79 -9.74 15.89
C ARG A 36 -4.51 -10.93 15.26
N ARG A 37 -3.80 -11.99 14.91
CA ARG A 37 -4.34 -13.06 14.07
C ARG A 37 -4.91 -14.23 14.87
N ILE A 38 -4.29 -14.59 15.98
CA ILE A 38 -4.73 -15.68 16.84
C ILE A 38 -5.71 -15.14 17.89
N PHE A 39 -5.31 -14.10 18.63
CA PHE A 39 -6.10 -13.54 19.73
C PHE A 39 -7.08 -12.42 19.31
N ARG A 40 -7.12 -12.06 18.02
CA ARG A 40 -8.02 -11.04 17.45
C ARG A 40 -7.92 -9.66 18.11
N TYR A 41 -6.78 -9.35 18.68
CA TYR A 41 -6.54 -8.02 19.22
C TYR A 41 -6.50 -6.99 18.10
N GLU A 42 -7.32 -5.96 18.18
CA GLU A 42 -7.36 -4.86 17.23
C GLU A 42 -6.38 -3.76 17.67
N PHE A 43 -5.30 -3.60 16.91
CA PHE A 43 -4.40 -2.48 17.10
C PHE A 43 -5.01 -1.24 16.45
N PRO A 44 -5.06 -0.10 17.16
CA PRO A 44 -5.54 1.13 16.57
C PRO A 44 -4.68 1.52 15.38
N SER A 45 -5.29 2.13 14.38
CA SER A 45 -4.58 2.78 13.29
C SER A 45 -3.80 4.00 13.80
N SER A 46 -2.94 4.57 12.97
CA SER A 46 -2.22 5.80 13.29
C SER A 46 -2.64 6.92 12.34
N ALA A 47 -2.53 8.18 12.79
CA ALA A 47 -2.78 9.34 11.95
C ALA A 47 -2.00 9.31 10.63
N ALA A 48 -0.76 8.81 10.65
CA ALA A 48 0.06 8.65 9.46
C ALA A 48 -0.47 7.58 8.49
N ALA A 49 -1.07 6.50 9.00
CA ALA A 49 -1.71 5.47 8.16
C ALA A 49 -2.98 6.03 7.51
N GLU A 50 -3.83 6.71 8.28
CA GLU A 50 -5.04 7.34 7.74
C GLU A 50 -4.72 8.44 6.73
N ARG A 51 -3.64 9.22 6.94
CA ARG A 51 -3.14 10.14 5.91
C ARG A 51 -2.83 9.40 4.61
N GLY A 52 -2.16 8.25 4.69
CA GLY A 52 -1.82 7.44 3.52
C GLY A 52 -3.07 7.04 2.74
N SER A 53 -4.04 6.47 3.44
CA SER A 53 -5.31 6.03 2.85
C SER A 53 -6.11 7.19 2.25
N ALA A 54 -6.20 8.32 2.96
CA ALA A 54 -6.92 9.49 2.48
C ALA A 54 -6.28 10.09 1.22
N VAL A 55 -4.94 10.24 1.18
CA VAL A 55 -4.22 10.75 -0.01
C VAL A 55 -4.40 9.83 -1.20
N GLU A 56 -4.34 8.52 -0.99
CA GLU A 56 -4.58 7.52 -2.05
C GLU A 56 -6.01 7.63 -2.60
N SER A 57 -7.03 7.70 -1.72
CA SER A 57 -8.44 7.92 -2.09
C SER A 57 -8.62 9.24 -2.86
N GLY A 58 -8.03 10.33 -2.37
CA GLY A 58 -8.05 11.64 -3.04
C GLY A 58 -7.43 11.60 -4.44
N LEU A 59 -6.30 10.91 -4.61
CA LEU A 59 -5.67 10.73 -5.92
C LEU A 59 -6.56 9.91 -6.87
N ASN A 60 -7.22 8.87 -6.37
CA ASN A 60 -8.19 8.13 -7.18
C ASN A 60 -9.33 9.03 -7.65
N MET A 61 -9.86 9.93 -6.80
CA MET A 61 -10.90 10.88 -7.20
C MET A 61 -10.39 11.81 -8.32
N VAL A 62 -9.18 12.33 -8.22
CA VAL A 62 -8.58 13.19 -9.26
C VAL A 62 -8.36 12.45 -10.56
N LEU A 63 -7.86 11.21 -10.51
CA LEU A 63 -7.64 10.37 -11.69
C LEU A 63 -8.94 10.01 -12.39
N ASN A 64 -10.07 9.99 -11.68
CA ASN A 64 -11.41 9.81 -12.22
C ASN A 64 -12.11 11.13 -12.62
N GLY A 65 -11.36 12.24 -12.74
CA GLY A 65 -11.82 13.49 -13.30
C GLY A 65 -12.37 14.52 -12.31
N MET A 66 -12.27 14.25 -11.00
CA MET A 66 -12.62 15.25 -10.00
C MET A 66 -11.55 16.34 -9.96
N SER A 67 -11.94 17.59 -9.73
CA SER A 67 -10.97 18.68 -9.52
C SER A 67 -10.16 18.43 -8.23
N VAL A 68 -8.92 18.90 -8.21
CA VAL A 68 -8.06 18.77 -7.00
C VAL A 68 -8.72 19.44 -5.80
N SER A 69 -9.40 20.57 -5.98
CA SER A 69 -10.08 21.27 -4.89
C SER A 69 -11.24 20.46 -4.28
N GLU A 70 -12.06 19.83 -5.12
CA GLU A 70 -13.16 18.97 -4.65
C GLU A 70 -12.63 17.69 -3.98
N ALA A 71 -11.61 17.07 -4.59
CA ALA A 71 -10.95 15.90 -4.04
C ALA A 71 -10.29 16.22 -2.69
N SER A 72 -9.67 17.40 -2.52
CA SER A 72 -9.11 17.85 -1.23
C SER A 72 -10.18 17.90 -0.14
N SER A 73 -11.32 18.49 -0.41
CA SER A 73 -12.39 18.62 0.59
C SER A 73 -12.93 17.25 1.04
N LYS A 74 -13.10 16.31 0.09
CA LYS A 74 -13.57 14.96 0.41
C LYS A 74 -12.51 14.15 1.14
N MET A 75 -11.25 14.26 0.73
CA MET A 75 -10.12 13.62 1.36
C MET A 75 -9.94 14.06 2.82
N GLU A 76 -10.04 15.36 3.09
CA GLU A 76 -9.96 15.89 4.45
C GLU A 76 -11.13 15.38 5.32
N ALA A 77 -12.35 15.36 4.78
CA ALA A 77 -13.51 14.83 5.49
C ALA A 77 -13.37 13.32 5.78
N GLU A 78 -12.83 12.53 4.86
CA GLU A 78 -12.53 11.11 5.05
C GLU A 78 -11.48 10.91 6.14
N TYR A 79 -10.38 11.67 6.09
CA TYR A 79 -9.34 11.64 7.11
C TYR A 79 -9.89 11.97 8.50
N ASP A 80 -10.65 13.07 8.62
CA ASP A 80 -11.23 13.52 9.87
C ASP A 80 -12.17 12.45 10.45
N ALA A 81 -13.03 11.85 9.62
CA ALA A 81 -13.93 10.77 10.04
C ALA A 81 -13.19 9.53 10.54
N ASN A 82 -12.12 9.12 9.85
CA ASN A 82 -11.31 7.97 10.25
C ASN A 82 -10.54 8.25 11.56
N CYS A 83 -10.06 9.48 11.74
CA CYS A 83 -9.31 9.88 12.92
C CYS A 83 -10.18 10.05 14.19
N MET A 84 -11.51 10.15 14.08
CA MET A 84 -12.41 10.29 15.26
C MET A 84 -12.24 9.15 16.29
N ARG A 85 -11.78 7.99 15.87
CA ARG A 85 -11.62 6.80 16.71
C ARG A 85 -10.16 6.52 17.09
N ILE A 86 -9.25 7.41 16.72
CA ILE A 86 -7.82 7.24 16.93
C ILE A 86 -7.37 8.21 18.03
N ASN A 87 -6.65 7.67 19.00
CA ASN A 87 -5.98 8.51 20.01
C ASN A 87 -4.50 8.66 19.62
N ASP A 88 -4.22 9.52 18.63
CA ASP A 88 -2.86 9.82 18.16
C ASP A 88 -2.62 11.34 18.25
N PRO A 89 -1.66 11.81 19.04
CA PRO A 89 -1.38 13.24 19.19
C PRO A 89 -0.90 13.93 17.90
N LYS A 90 -0.66 13.16 16.83
CA LYS A 90 -0.20 13.68 15.53
C LYS A 90 -1.31 13.92 14.53
N ILE A 91 -2.58 13.76 14.89
CA ILE A 91 -3.70 13.91 13.96
C ILE A 91 -3.65 15.25 13.23
N GLU A 92 -3.51 16.36 13.94
CA GLU A 92 -3.45 17.70 13.32
C GLU A 92 -2.19 17.89 12.48
N ASP A 93 -1.03 17.43 12.95
CA ASP A 93 0.22 17.49 12.18
C ASP A 93 0.12 16.71 10.87
N GLU A 94 -0.44 15.50 10.90
CA GLU A 94 -0.59 14.68 9.70
C GLU A 94 -1.69 15.21 8.77
N ARG A 95 -2.73 15.87 9.31
CA ARG A 95 -3.77 16.54 8.55
C ARG A 95 -3.21 17.64 7.65
N THR A 96 -2.27 18.44 8.16
CA THR A 96 -1.65 19.53 7.37
C THR A 96 -0.88 19.04 6.14
N ASN A 97 -0.53 17.75 6.08
CA ASN A 97 0.20 17.15 4.97
C ASN A 97 -0.72 16.66 3.84
N LEU A 98 -2.02 16.58 4.03
CA LEU A 98 -2.97 15.99 3.07
C LEU A 98 -2.95 16.71 1.72
N ILE A 99 -3.27 18.01 1.71
CA ILE A 99 -3.35 18.80 0.48
C ILE A 99 -2.01 18.84 -0.26
N PRO A 100 -0.87 19.17 0.38
CA PRO A 100 0.42 19.16 -0.30
C PRO A 100 0.78 17.83 -0.97
N LEU A 101 0.42 16.70 -0.34
CA LEU A 101 0.68 15.37 -0.91
C LEU A 101 -0.27 15.05 -2.06
N LEU A 102 -1.55 15.41 -1.95
CA LEU A 102 -2.52 15.25 -3.03
C LEU A 102 -2.09 16.04 -4.27
N GLU A 103 -1.75 17.31 -4.11
CA GLU A 103 -1.30 18.18 -5.19
C GLU A 103 -0.03 17.64 -5.87
N LEU A 104 0.94 17.19 -5.08
CA LEU A 104 2.17 16.58 -5.61
C LEU A 104 1.85 15.31 -6.41
N GLY A 105 1.05 14.40 -5.85
CA GLY A 105 0.67 13.15 -6.51
C GLY A 105 -0.13 13.40 -7.79
N ALA A 106 -1.13 14.29 -7.74
CA ALA A 106 -1.93 14.69 -8.91
C ALA A 106 -1.05 15.25 -10.03
N LYS A 107 -0.12 16.15 -9.70
CA LYS A 107 0.85 16.68 -10.66
C LYS A 107 1.69 15.58 -11.30
N LYS A 108 2.18 14.61 -10.49
CA LYS A 108 2.99 13.50 -10.99
C LYS A 108 2.22 12.57 -11.92
N PHE A 109 0.97 12.26 -11.63
CA PHE A 109 0.11 11.51 -12.54
C PHE A 109 -0.20 12.29 -13.81
N GLN A 110 -0.43 13.61 -13.70
CA GLN A 110 -0.70 14.46 -14.86
C GLN A 110 0.49 14.52 -15.84
N GLU A 111 1.74 14.45 -15.37
CA GLU A 111 2.94 14.35 -16.20
C GLU A 111 2.91 13.14 -17.15
N HIS A 112 2.14 12.10 -16.80
CA HIS A 112 2.00 10.85 -17.56
C HIS A 112 0.61 10.64 -18.19
N ALA A 113 -0.33 11.57 -18.04
CA ALA A 113 -1.73 11.41 -18.45
C ALA A 113 -1.91 11.05 -19.94
N PHE A 114 -1.00 11.49 -20.81
CA PHE A 114 -1.01 11.16 -22.25
C PHE A 114 -0.59 9.72 -22.53
N GLN A 115 0.23 9.13 -21.67
CA GLN A 115 0.83 7.81 -21.87
C GLN A 115 0.09 6.69 -21.15
N TRP A 116 -0.61 7.01 -20.04
CA TRP A 116 -1.21 6.01 -19.16
C TRP A 116 -2.74 6.11 -19.12
N ASN A 117 -3.37 4.96 -19.04
CA ASN A 117 -4.79 4.80 -18.74
C ASN A 117 -4.92 4.20 -17.36
N LEU A 118 -5.68 4.83 -16.46
CA LEU A 118 -6.11 4.17 -15.23
C LEU A 118 -7.14 3.10 -15.60
N ILE A 119 -6.86 1.85 -15.23
CA ILE A 119 -7.72 0.69 -15.50
C ILE A 119 -8.53 0.34 -14.26
N ASP A 120 -7.88 0.33 -13.10
CA ASP A 120 -8.54 -0.09 -11.84
C ASP A 120 -7.86 0.58 -10.63
N TYR A 121 -8.58 0.62 -9.52
CA TYR A 121 -8.13 1.12 -8.23
C TYR A 121 -8.51 0.10 -7.16
N GLN A 122 -7.59 -0.18 -6.23
CA GLN A 122 -7.78 -1.18 -5.17
C GLN A 122 -8.18 -2.56 -5.73
N LYS A 123 -7.53 -2.93 -6.85
CA LYS A 123 -7.79 -4.21 -7.51
C LYS A 123 -7.38 -5.37 -6.61
N GLN A 124 -8.34 -6.26 -6.35
CA GLN A 124 -8.05 -7.49 -5.64
C GLN A 124 -7.21 -8.42 -6.53
N VAL A 125 -6.14 -8.95 -5.96
CA VAL A 125 -5.28 -9.96 -6.59
C VAL A 125 -5.12 -11.16 -5.68
N GLU A 126 -4.96 -12.34 -6.32
CA GLU A 126 -4.77 -13.60 -5.62
C GLU A 126 -3.61 -14.37 -6.24
N VAL A 127 -2.83 -15.06 -5.41
CA VAL A 127 -1.71 -15.88 -5.85
C VAL A 127 -1.44 -17.00 -4.85
N PHE A 128 -0.89 -18.12 -5.34
CA PHE A 128 -0.41 -19.19 -4.48
C PHE A 128 1.11 -19.11 -4.32
N ILE A 129 1.59 -19.10 -3.07
CA ILE A 129 3.01 -19.16 -2.72
C ILE A 129 3.21 -20.46 -1.95
N LYS A 130 3.97 -21.40 -2.52
CA LYS A 130 4.17 -22.74 -1.94
C LYS A 130 2.87 -23.47 -1.55
N GLY A 131 1.81 -23.28 -2.35
CA GLY A 131 0.50 -23.91 -2.11
C GLY A 131 -0.37 -23.16 -1.08
N ILE A 132 0.11 -22.06 -0.49
CA ILE A 132 -0.65 -21.23 0.43
C ILE A 132 -1.33 -20.10 -0.37
N PRO A 133 -2.65 -19.91 -0.24
CA PRO A 133 -3.37 -18.83 -0.93
C PRO A 133 -3.06 -17.47 -0.30
N PHE A 134 -2.76 -16.50 -1.14
CA PHE A 134 -2.57 -15.10 -0.79
C PHE A 134 -3.61 -14.24 -1.49
N LYS A 135 -4.06 -13.23 -0.79
CA LYS A 135 -4.96 -12.19 -1.28
C LYS A 135 -4.40 -10.82 -0.92
N GLY A 136 -4.45 -9.89 -1.83
CA GLY A 136 -4.05 -8.51 -1.62
C GLY A 136 -4.85 -7.56 -2.48
N PHE A 137 -4.57 -6.27 -2.31
CA PHE A 137 -5.12 -5.21 -3.12
C PHE A 137 -3.96 -4.37 -3.63
N THR A 138 -3.96 -4.10 -4.93
CA THR A 138 -3.00 -3.19 -5.56
C THR A 138 -3.61 -1.80 -5.59
N ASP A 139 -2.82 -0.75 -5.32
CA ASP A 139 -3.40 0.59 -5.22
C ASP A 139 -3.90 1.07 -6.59
N PHE A 140 -3.03 1.28 -7.57
CA PHE A 140 -3.43 1.74 -8.91
C PHE A 140 -2.95 0.79 -10.01
N HIS A 141 -3.86 0.40 -10.89
CA HIS A 141 -3.59 -0.39 -12.09
C HIS A 141 -3.70 0.49 -13.33
N PHE A 142 -2.64 0.53 -14.12
CA PHE A 142 -2.57 1.29 -15.36
C PHE A 142 -2.23 0.41 -16.56
N GLU A 143 -2.63 0.87 -17.75
CA GLU A 143 -2.15 0.40 -19.05
C GLU A 143 -1.30 1.51 -19.67
N ASP A 144 -0.12 1.19 -20.21
CA ASP A 144 0.62 2.09 -21.10
C ASP A 144 -0.08 2.12 -22.45
N LYS A 145 -0.51 3.28 -22.92
CA LYS A 145 -1.27 3.44 -24.19
C LYS A 145 -0.45 3.06 -25.43
N ASN A 146 0.87 3.16 -25.35
CA ASN A 146 1.77 2.89 -26.48
C ASN A 146 2.14 1.41 -26.57
N THR A 147 2.57 0.82 -25.44
CA THR A 147 3.02 -0.60 -25.42
C THR A 147 1.89 -1.58 -25.15
N LYS A 148 0.75 -1.12 -24.61
CA LYS A 148 -0.36 -1.95 -24.15
C LYS A 148 0.01 -2.87 -22.98
N GLU A 149 1.08 -2.54 -22.27
CA GLU A 149 1.52 -3.26 -21.10
C GLU A 149 0.85 -2.76 -19.85
N ASP A 150 0.37 -3.69 -19.04
CA ASP A 150 -0.13 -3.40 -17.70
C ASP A 150 1.01 -3.13 -16.72
N PHE A 151 0.78 -2.18 -15.81
CA PHE A 151 1.66 -1.95 -14.67
C PHE A 151 0.88 -1.44 -13.46
N TYR A 152 1.49 -1.56 -12.31
CA TYR A 152 0.88 -1.17 -11.04
C TYR A 152 1.75 -0.16 -10.32
N ILE A 153 1.09 0.80 -9.66
CA ILE A 153 1.74 1.78 -8.79
C ILE A 153 1.22 1.55 -7.38
N ASP A 154 2.12 1.25 -6.46
CA ASP A 154 1.88 1.19 -5.03
C ASP A 154 2.34 2.52 -4.42
N LEU A 155 1.41 3.26 -3.84
CA LEU A 155 1.62 4.60 -3.31
C LEU A 155 2.03 4.55 -1.84
N LYS A 156 3.09 5.25 -1.51
CA LYS A 156 3.56 5.38 -0.13
C LYS A 156 3.67 6.84 0.25
N THR A 157 3.00 7.23 1.32
CA THR A 157 3.22 8.55 1.94
C THR A 157 4.15 8.38 3.14
N SER A 158 5.22 9.15 3.21
CA SER A 158 6.22 8.98 4.27
C SER A 158 6.93 10.29 4.64
N LYS A 159 7.60 10.32 5.79
CA LYS A 159 8.44 11.47 6.20
C LYS A 159 9.80 11.48 5.51
N THR A 160 10.22 10.36 4.93
CA THR A 160 11.50 10.22 4.24
C THR A 160 11.29 9.55 2.89
N ALA A 161 11.93 10.06 1.84
CA ALA A 161 11.98 9.38 0.55
C ALA A 161 13.20 8.45 0.57
N PRO A 162 13.02 7.12 0.46
CA PRO A 162 14.14 6.19 0.47
C PRO A 162 14.91 6.25 -0.85
N ASN A 163 16.22 6.00 -0.78
CA ASN A 163 17.08 5.87 -1.96
C ASN A 163 17.02 4.47 -2.57
N GLN A 164 16.51 3.50 -1.80
CA GLN A 164 16.39 2.10 -2.23
C GLN A 164 15.14 1.48 -1.62
N ILE A 165 14.63 0.45 -2.27
CA ILE A 165 13.46 -0.28 -1.80
C ILE A 165 13.85 -1.11 -0.57
N SER A 166 13.10 -0.97 0.51
CA SER A 166 13.26 -1.80 1.71
C SER A 166 12.87 -3.25 1.40
N MET A 167 13.43 -4.23 2.14
CA MET A 167 13.07 -5.64 1.96
C MET A 167 11.56 -5.86 2.12
N SER A 168 10.91 -5.18 3.05
CA SER A 168 9.46 -5.22 3.23
C SER A 168 8.71 -4.83 1.95
N HIS A 169 9.03 -3.68 1.36
CA HIS A 169 8.38 -3.24 0.13
C HIS A 169 8.78 -4.11 -1.08
N ALA A 170 10.02 -4.60 -1.12
CA ALA A 170 10.46 -5.54 -2.16
C ALA A 170 9.66 -6.86 -2.12
N MET A 171 9.37 -7.38 -0.94
CA MET A 171 8.51 -8.56 -0.76
C MET A 171 7.08 -8.30 -1.26
N GLN A 172 6.50 -7.15 -0.91
CA GLN A 172 5.17 -6.75 -1.39
C GLN A 172 5.12 -6.71 -2.91
N GLN A 173 6.08 -6.01 -3.52
CA GLN A 173 6.17 -5.88 -4.98
C GLN A 173 6.35 -7.25 -5.66
N SER A 174 7.13 -8.16 -5.06
CA SER A 174 7.36 -9.48 -5.62
C SER A 174 6.11 -10.37 -5.57
N ILE A 175 5.31 -10.27 -4.50
CA ILE A 175 4.03 -10.98 -4.41
C ILE A 175 3.05 -10.44 -5.46
N TYR A 176 2.96 -9.12 -5.61
CA TYR A 176 2.06 -8.50 -6.57
C TYR A 176 2.51 -8.74 -8.02
N GLN A 177 3.81 -8.69 -8.30
CA GLN A 177 4.35 -9.05 -9.61
C GLN A 177 3.99 -10.51 -9.97
N ARG A 178 4.15 -11.43 -9.03
CA ARG A 178 3.80 -12.83 -9.23
C ARG A 178 2.28 -13.03 -9.43
N ALA A 179 1.46 -12.23 -8.76
CA ALA A 179 0.00 -12.31 -8.88
C ALA A 179 -0.52 -11.74 -10.20
N THR A 180 0.12 -10.69 -10.71
CA THR A 180 -0.36 -9.92 -11.88
C THR A 180 0.46 -10.19 -13.15
N ASN A 181 1.64 -10.75 -13.02
CA ASN A 181 2.65 -10.88 -14.08
C ASN A 181 2.99 -9.54 -14.78
N ALA A 182 2.86 -8.42 -14.05
CA ALA A 182 3.05 -7.08 -14.56
C ALA A 182 4.08 -6.30 -13.75
N ARG A 183 4.61 -5.24 -14.34
CA ARG A 183 5.58 -4.35 -13.73
C ARG A 183 4.99 -3.67 -12.49
N GLN A 184 5.77 -3.57 -11.43
CA GLN A 184 5.39 -2.94 -10.17
C GLN A 184 6.27 -1.72 -9.91
N MET A 185 5.67 -0.60 -9.57
CA MET A 185 6.35 0.65 -9.21
C MET A 185 5.96 1.08 -7.80
N LEU A 186 6.92 1.61 -7.06
CA LEU A 186 6.70 2.29 -5.79
C LEU A 186 6.80 3.80 -5.98
N TRP A 187 5.75 4.50 -5.67
CA TRP A 187 5.72 5.95 -5.65
C TRP A 187 5.70 6.45 -4.22
N TYR A 188 6.72 7.22 -3.85
CA TYR A 188 6.81 7.83 -2.53
C TYR A 188 6.48 9.31 -2.63
N LEU A 189 5.45 9.72 -1.89
CA LEU A 189 5.13 11.12 -1.63
C LEU A 189 5.66 11.45 -0.22
N LYS A 190 6.75 12.19 -0.16
CA LYS A 190 7.34 12.61 1.09
C LYS A 190 6.63 13.84 1.61
N THR A 191 6.27 13.83 2.90
CA THR A 191 5.64 14.97 3.55
C THR A 191 6.55 16.21 3.52
N PRO A 192 5.98 17.42 3.43
CA PRO A 192 6.76 18.64 3.52
C PRO A 192 7.47 18.76 4.87
N THR A 193 8.50 19.56 4.93
CA THR A 193 9.19 19.95 6.16
C THR A 193 9.02 21.46 6.37
N LYS A 194 9.49 21.98 7.51
CA LYS A 194 9.44 23.42 7.78
C LYS A 194 10.16 24.29 6.72
N THR A 195 11.12 23.70 6.01
CA THR A 195 11.99 24.42 5.07
C THR A 195 11.88 23.96 3.62
N LYS A 196 11.19 22.83 3.36
CA LYS A 196 11.08 22.25 2.02
C LYS A 196 9.66 21.76 1.80
N GLY A 197 9.14 21.97 0.59
CA GLY A 197 7.88 21.39 0.14
C GLY A 197 7.91 19.86 0.08
N PRO A 198 6.79 19.22 -0.32
CA PRO A 198 6.73 17.78 -0.49
C PRO A 198 7.66 17.34 -1.63
N GLU A 199 8.25 16.15 -1.49
CA GLU A 199 9.18 15.58 -2.47
C GLU A 199 8.63 14.25 -3.02
N PHE A 200 9.01 13.92 -4.24
CA PHE A 200 8.61 12.70 -4.93
C PHE A 200 9.81 11.80 -5.19
N ALA A 201 9.64 10.50 -4.99
CA ALA A 201 10.58 9.49 -5.45
C ALA A 201 9.84 8.31 -6.08
N LYS A 202 10.38 7.82 -7.19
CA LYS A 202 9.92 6.62 -7.88
C LYS A 202 11.00 5.55 -7.77
N LEU A 203 10.61 4.36 -7.33
CA LEU A 203 11.51 3.21 -7.24
C LEU A 203 10.87 1.99 -7.92
N GLU A 204 11.71 1.18 -8.57
CA GLU A 204 11.32 -0.09 -9.19
C GLU A 204 12.33 -1.17 -8.84
N LEU A 205 11.86 -2.40 -8.69
CA LEU A 205 12.74 -3.57 -8.56
C LEU A 205 13.17 -4.01 -9.97
N SER A 206 14.46 -4.25 -10.14
CA SER A 206 15.01 -4.89 -11.34
C SER A 206 14.92 -6.42 -11.26
N ASP A 207 14.88 -6.97 -10.04
CA ASP A 207 14.80 -8.40 -9.80
C ASP A 207 13.89 -8.71 -8.61
N TYR A 208 12.84 -9.47 -8.85
CA TYR A 208 11.86 -9.92 -7.86
C TYR A 208 12.21 -11.26 -7.23
N SER A 209 13.24 -11.95 -7.72
CA SER A 209 13.55 -13.34 -7.33
C SER A 209 14.02 -13.48 -5.90
N VAL A 210 14.90 -12.56 -5.45
CA VAL A 210 15.45 -12.61 -4.09
C VAL A 210 14.35 -12.30 -3.04
N PRO A 211 13.59 -11.21 -3.14
CA PRO A 211 12.49 -10.96 -2.20
C PRO A 211 11.42 -12.05 -2.22
N MET A 212 11.14 -12.65 -3.39
CA MET A 212 10.19 -13.76 -3.50
C MET A 212 10.69 -15.00 -2.75
N LYS A 213 11.97 -15.36 -2.84
CA LYS A 213 12.55 -16.45 -2.05
C LYS A 213 12.41 -16.22 -0.55
N VAL A 214 12.55 -14.97 -0.09
CA VAL A 214 12.32 -14.62 1.32
C VAL A 214 10.87 -14.86 1.70
N CYS A 215 9.90 -14.44 0.88
CA CYS A 215 8.48 -14.73 1.09
C CYS A 215 8.22 -16.24 1.16
N GLU A 216 8.75 -16.99 0.20
CA GLU A 216 8.62 -18.46 0.16
C GLU A 216 9.18 -19.13 1.42
N HIS A 217 10.31 -18.65 1.92
CA HIS A 217 10.90 -19.18 3.15
C HIS A 217 10.03 -18.89 4.36
N ILE A 218 9.56 -17.64 4.53
CA ILE A 218 8.70 -17.24 5.64
C ILE A 218 7.42 -18.09 5.69
N VAL A 219 6.85 -18.38 4.53
CA VAL A 219 5.61 -19.18 4.43
C VAL A 219 5.83 -20.64 4.81
N LEU A 220 7.06 -21.15 4.74
CA LEU A 220 7.40 -22.53 5.06
C LEU A 220 7.81 -22.77 6.52
N VAL A 221 8.08 -21.71 7.30
CA VAL A 221 8.50 -21.79 8.72
C VAL A 221 7.30 -21.70 9.64
#